data_7c918c8ff3680e9263892b2e5e3436db
#
_entry.id   7c918c8ff3680e9263892b2e5e3436db
#
_cell.length_a   1.000
_cell.length_b   1.000
_cell.length_c   1.000
_cell.angle_alpha   90.00
_cell.angle_beta   90.00
_cell.angle_gamma   90.00
#
_symmetry.space_group_name_H-M   'P 1'
#
loop_
_entity.id
_entity.type
_entity.pdbx_description
1 polymer ?
#
loop_
_entity_poly.entity_id
_entity_poly.type
_entity_poly.pdbx_seq_one_letter_code
_entity_poly.pdbx_strand_id
1 'polypeptide(L)'
;MTKSVKKIITTSIIIIALAIVFVLMGPFYIINEGQQAVITRFGGIVNTHTQAGLYFKIPFIDQVIMYPKLILSLDGDSQRIPTKENQFIIVDTTSRWQISDPAKFYQSFKTLDNAYNKLSDIIDSSTRTVITQNRLSEIVRSSNIINERNNTDDQSKDEETKEIESLVNVNTTKKKKKKGRNELC
;
A
#
# COMPACT_ATOMS: atom_id res chain seq x y z
N MET A 1 24.05 62.63 27.83
CA MET A 1 23.08 61.64 27.35
C MET A 1 21.79 61.81 28.15
N THR A 2 20.72 62.25 27.50
CA THR A 2 19.44 62.57 28.16
C THR A 2 18.80 61.20 28.62
N LYS A 3 18.08 61.28 29.77
CA LYS A 3 17.41 60.11 30.39
C LYS A 3 16.52 59.33 29.39
N SER A 4 15.97 60.01 28.38
CA SER A 4 15.18 59.40 27.29
C SER A 4 16.02 58.50 26.37
N VAL A 5 17.25 58.90 26.01
CA VAL A 5 18.14 58.11 25.15
C VAL A 5 18.55 56.77 25.84
N LYS A 6 18.85 56.85 27.14
CA LYS A 6 19.16 55.67 27.95
C LYS A 6 17.97 54.67 27.97
N LYS A 7 16.73 55.18 28.14
CA LYS A 7 15.52 54.31 28.11
C LYS A 7 15.33 53.66 26.75
N ILE A 8 15.52 54.39 25.66
CA ILE A 8 15.39 53.83 24.30
C ILE A 8 16.42 52.71 24.04
N ILE A 9 17.68 52.96 24.45
CA ILE A 9 18.75 51.95 24.31
C ILE A 9 18.44 50.70 25.15
N THR A 10 18.00 50.86 26.38
CA THR A 10 17.66 49.73 27.26
C THR A 10 16.49 48.90 26.69
N THR A 11 15.45 49.58 26.19
CA THR A 11 14.30 48.92 25.57
C THR A 11 14.72 48.17 24.30
N SER A 12 15.60 48.75 23.47
CA SER A 12 16.12 48.09 22.27
C SER A 12 16.93 46.86 22.61
N ILE A 13 17.77 46.87 23.63
CA ILE A 13 18.55 45.73 24.09
C ILE A 13 17.62 44.59 24.58
N ILE A 14 16.56 44.93 25.31
CA ILE A 14 15.58 43.98 25.80
C ILE A 14 14.85 43.30 24.62
N ILE A 15 14.44 44.06 23.60
CA ILE A 15 13.78 43.52 22.41
C ILE A 15 14.71 42.58 21.62
N ILE A 16 15.98 42.97 21.46
CA ILE A 16 16.98 42.16 20.79
C ILE A 16 17.24 40.86 21.58
N ALA A 17 17.37 40.93 22.88
CA ALA A 17 17.53 39.76 23.74
C ALA A 17 16.33 38.82 23.65
N LEU A 18 15.11 39.36 23.64
CA LEU A 18 13.88 38.57 23.47
C LEU A 18 13.81 37.91 22.09
N ALA A 19 14.21 38.62 21.02
CA ALA A 19 14.28 38.08 19.68
C ALA A 19 15.31 36.92 19.56
N ILE A 20 16.47 37.05 20.19
CA ILE A 20 17.49 36.02 20.24
C ILE A 20 16.96 34.77 20.96
N VAL A 21 16.32 34.95 22.12
CA VAL A 21 15.69 33.86 22.86
C VAL A 21 14.61 33.17 22.00
N PHE A 22 13.79 33.92 21.29
CA PHE A 22 12.77 33.35 20.38
C PHE A 22 13.37 32.53 19.26
N VAL A 23 14.47 32.98 18.65
CA VAL A 23 15.18 32.23 17.60
C VAL A 23 15.84 30.94 18.15
N LEU A 24 16.44 31.05 19.36
CA LEU A 24 17.07 29.90 20.02
C LEU A 24 16.06 28.79 20.40
N MET A 25 14.82 29.15 20.59
CA MET A 25 13.74 28.20 20.91
C MET A 25 13.28 27.36 19.72
N GLY A 26 13.84 27.57 18.52
CA GLY A 26 13.62 26.73 17.36
C GLY A 26 12.18 26.78 16.81
N PRO A 27 11.69 27.94 16.35
CA PRO A 27 10.37 28.07 15.77
C PRO A 27 10.27 27.36 14.39
N PHE A 28 11.41 26.97 13.82
CA PHE A 28 11.48 26.32 12.52
C PHE A 28 11.68 24.82 12.66
N TYR A 29 11.08 24.06 11.74
CA TYR A 29 11.32 22.64 11.59
C TYR A 29 11.38 22.26 10.12
N ILE A 30 12.14 21.22 9.81
CA ILE A 30 12.38 20.73 8.46
C ILE A 30 11.69 19.39 8.31
N ILE A 31 10.94 19.22 7.23
CA ILE A 31 10.39 17.94 6.81
C ILE A 31 11.27 17.41 5.66
N ASN A 32 11.88 16.26 5.85
CA ASN A 32 12.68 15.60 4.83
C ASN A 32 11.80 14.90 3.80
N GLU A 33 12.35 14.65 2.61
CA GLU A 33 11.68 13.80 1.63
C GLU A 33 11.40 12.40 2.21
N GLY A 34 10.23 11.86 1.88
CA GLY A 34 9.77 10.59 2.45
C GLY A 34 9.15 10.69 3.85
N GLN A 35 9.00 11.90 4.38
CA GLN A 35 8.31 12.19 5.64
C GLN A 35 7.12 13.11 5.45
N GLN A 36 6.19 13.04 6.38
CA GLN A 36 5.04 13.91 6.51
C GLN A 36 4.83 14.27 7.97
N ALA A 37 4.30 15.44 8.25
CA ALA A 37 4.16 15.94 9.60
C ALA A 37 2.73 16.32 9.93
N VAL A 38 2.34 16.04 11.16
CA VAL A 38 1.09 16.51 11.78
C VAL A 38 1.45 17.47 12.90
N ILE A 39 0.88 18.65 12.84
CA ILE A 39 1.05 19.67 13.88
C ILE A 39 -0.14 19.59 14.80
N THR A 40 0.14 19.37 16.07
CA THR A 40 -0.87 19.29 17.11
C THR A 40 -0.70 20.41 18.10
N ARG A 41 -1.82 20.94 18.56
CA ARG A 41 -1.90 21.97 19.60
C ARG A 41 -2.87 21.51 20.68
N PHE A 42 -2.38 21.35 21.89
CA PHE A 42 -3.16 20.83 23.02
C PHE A 42 -3.88 19.50 22.68
N GLY A 43 -3.23 18.65 21.87
CA GLY A 43 -3.77 17.36 21.43
C GLY A 43 -4.72 17.40 20.22
N GLY A 44 -5.13 18.59 19.77
CA GLY A 44 -5.91 18.77 18.54
C GLY A 44 -5.02 18.99 17.32
N ILE A 45 -5.43 18.47 16.16
CA ILE A 45 -4.72 18.68 14.88
C ILE A 45 -5.01 20.09 14.39
N VAL A 46 -3.96 20.88 14.17
CA VAL A 46 -4.05 22.24 13.62
C VAL A 46 -3.72 22.25 12.13
N ASN A 47 -2.68 21.54 11.74
CA ASN A 47 -2.23 21.50 10.35
C ASN A 47 -1.51 20.18 10.02
N THR A 48 -1.41 19.88 8.72
CA THR A 48 -0.66 18.74 8.20
C THR A 48 0.16 19.15 7.00
N HIS A 49 1.41 18.72 6.97
CA HIS A 49 2.31 18.95 5.84
C HIS A 49 2.82 17.64 5.29
N THR A 50 2.53 17.39 4.01
CA THR A 50 2.91 16.16 3.29
C THR A 50 4.06 16.37 2.31
N GLN A 51 4.54 17.60 2.18
CA GLN A 51 5.66 17.96 1.31
C GLN A 51 6.90 18.28 2.14
N ALA A 52 8.06 17.94 1.59
CA ALA A 52 9.35 18.32 2.16
C ALA A 52 9.52 19.84 2.09
N GLY A 53 10.13 20.41 3.12
CA GLY A 53 10.37 21.84 3.18
C GLY A 53 10.63 22.37 4.58
N LEU A 54 10.85 23.66 4.66
CA LEU A 54 11.00 24.40 5.91
C LEU A 54 9.66 25.00 6.33
N TYR A 55 9.25 24.72 7.54
CA TYR A 55 7.98 25.15 8.10
C TYR A 55 8.16 25.86 9.43
N PHE A 56 7.16 26.63 9.80
CA PHE A 56 7.14 27.38 11.06
C PHE A 56 6.15 26.74 12.03
N LYS A 57 6.56 26.65 13.31
CA LYS A 57 5.70 26.23 14.44
C LYS A 57 5.76 27.24 15.56
N ILE A 58 4.72 27.31 16.34
CA ILE A 58 4.73 28.11 17.56
C ILE A 58 5.44 27.32 18.65
N PRO A 59 6.62 27.80 19.13
CA PRO A 59 7.33 27.09 20.19
C PRO A 59 6.45 27.00 21.44
N PHE A 60 6.64 25.92 22.24
CA PHE A 60 5.88 25.52 23.44
C PHE A 60 4.45 25.05 23.23
N ILE A 61 3.71 25.54 22.22
CA ILE A 61 2.29 25.23 22.03
C ILE A 61 2.11 24.15 21.00
N ASP A 62 2.89 24.20 19.91
CA ASP A 62 2.78 23.30 18.79
C ASP A 62 3.75 22.12 18.91
N GLN A 63 3.23 20.91 18.85
CA GLN A 63 4.00 19.68 18.74
C GLN A 63 3.96 19.20 17.30
N VAL A 64 5.12 18.87 16.75
CA VAL A 64 5.28 18.31 15.40
C VAL A 64 5.55 16.83 15.55
N ILE A 65 4.67 16.02 14.94
CA ILE A 65 4.79 14.57 14.91
C ILE A 65 5.07 14.18 13.47
N MET A 66 6.18 13.50 13.24
CA MET A 66 6.61 13.07 11.91
C MET A 66 6.23 11.61 11.67
N TYR A 67 5.70 11.34 10.50
CA TYR A 67 5.37 10.01 10.02
C TYR A 67 6.07 9.71 8.71
N PRO A 68 6.46 8.45 8.46
CA PRO A 68 6.98 8.05 7.15
C PRO A 68 5.87 8.11 6.10
N LYS A 69 6.22 8.58 4.91
CA LYS A 69 5.37 8.57 3.71
C LYS A 69 5.68 7.35 2.82
N LEU A 70 6.76 6.66 3.12
CA LEU A 70 7.20 5.48 2.40
C LEU A 70 6.31 4.27 2.70
N ILE A 71 6.40 3.27 1.83
CA ILE A 71 5.74 1.98 2.05
C ILE A 71 6.45 1.26 3.19
N LEU A 72 5.70 0.87 4.20
CA LEU A 72 6.14 0.10 5.36
C LEU A 72 5.77 -1.37 5.16
N SER A 73 6.62 -2.27 5.62
CA SER A 73 6.29 -3.69 5.72
C SER A 73 5.79 -4.02 7.12
N LEU A 74 4.80 -4.88 7.17
CA LEU A 74 4.33 -5.53 8.37
C LEU A 74 4.54 -7.03 8.16
N ASP A 75 5.43 -7.62 8.95
CA ASP A 75 5.68 -9.05 8.99
C ASP A 75 4.85 -9.63 10.13
N GLY A 76 3.97 -10.54 9.79
CA GLY A 76 3.14 -11.24 10.76
C GLY A 76 3.89 -12.43 11.38
N ASP A 77 3.37 -12.89 12.51
CA ASP A 77 3.90 -14.09 13.14
C ASP A 77 3.37 -15.35 12.44
N SER A 78 4.25 -16.33 12.28
CA SER A 78 3.90 -17.64 11.73
C SER A 78 2.87 -18.35 12.61
N GLN A 79 1.66 -18.62 12.07
CA GLN A 79 0.53 -19.19 12.81
C GLN A 79 0.12 -20.55 12.23
N ARG A 80 -0.23 -21.47 13.15
CA ARG A 80 -0.81 -22.76 12.78
C ARG A 80 -2.34 -22.66 12.78
N ILE A 81 -2.94 -22.78 11.59
CA ILE A 81 -4.38 -22.55 11.37
C ILE A 81 -5.01 -23.82 10.77
N PRO A 82 -6.16 -24.31 11.30
CA PRO A 82 -6.91 -25.40 10.68
C PRO A 82 -7.68 -24.90 9.46
N THR A 83 -7.69 -25.68 8.39
CA THR A 83 -8.52 -25.47 7.22
C THR A 83 -9.94 -26.03 7.45
N LYS A 84 -10.85 -25.78 6.50
CA LYS A 84 -12.21 -26.33 6.53
C LYS A 84 -12.25 -27.88 6.65
N GLU A 85 -11.20 -28.55 6.17
CA GLU A 85 -11.06 -30.01 6.21
C GLU A 85 -10.35 -30.53 7.47
N ASN A 86 -10.19 -29.67 8.51
CA ASN A 86 -9.43 -29.94 9.72
C ASN A 86 -7.95 -30.30 9.52
N GLN A 87 -7.37 -29.91 8.39
CA GLN A 87 -5.94 -30.02 8.16
C GLN A 87 -5.25 -28.76 8.65
N PHE A 88 -4.16 -28.92 9.40
CA PHE A 88 -3.40 -27.78 9.92
C PHE A 88 -2.34 -27.33 8.91
N ILE A 89 -2.31 -26.04 8.65
CA ILE A 89 -1.27 -25.41 7.85
C ILE A 89 -0.56 -24.35 8.69
N ILE A 90 0.70 -24.11 8.39
CA ILE A 90 1.48 -23.01 8.94
C ILE A 90 1.42 -21.88 7.90
N VAL A 91 0.97 -20.72 8.34
CA VAL A 91 0.80 -19.55 7.49
C VAL A 91 1.63 -18.41 8.04
N ASP A 92 2.41 -17.83 7.16
CA ASP A 92 3.18 -16.63 7.39
C ASP A 92 2.70 -15.54 6.44
N THR A 93 2.46 -14.33 6.96
CA THR A 93 1.87 -13.23 6.19
C THR A 93 2.76 -12.00 6.23
N THR A 94 3.12 -11.49 5.06
CA THR A 94 3.81 -10.21 4.92
C THR A 94 2.89 -9.22 4.21
N SER A 95 2.64 -8.08 4.85
CA SER A 95 1.78 -7.03 4.32
C SER A 95 2.56 -5.75 4.08
N ARG A 96 2.19 -4.99 3.06
CA ARG A 96 2.76 -3.67 2.78
C ARG A 96 1.69 -2.61 2.88
N TRP A 97 1.97 -1.54 3.57
CA TRP A 97 1.04 -0.46 3.81
C TRP A 97 1.74 0.90 3.80
N GLN A 98 0.99 1.98 3.65
CA GLN A 98 1.50 3.34 3.73
C GLN A 98 0.46 4.27 4.33
N ILE A 99 0.92 5.38 4.89
CA ILE A 99 0.07 6.41 5.48
C ILE A 99 -0.28 7.41 4.37
N SER A 100 -1.53 7.34 3.86
CA SER A 100 -2.02 8.26 2.83
C SER A 100 -2.46 9.61 3.42
N ASP A 101 -3.10 9.59 4.60
CA ASP A 101 -3.60 10.77 5.28
C ASP A 101 -3.06 10.79 6.72
N PRO A 102 -2.06 11.63 7.02
CA PRO A 102 -1.45 11.67 8.34
C PRO A 102 -2.38 12.22 9.42
N ALA A 103 -3.39 13.05 9.07
CA ALA A 103 -4.35 13.55 10.05
C ALA A 103 -5.26 12.45 10.56
N LYS A 104 -5.85 11.67 9.64
CA LYS A 104 -6.67 10.50 10.00
C LYS A 104 -5.87 9.45 10.74
N PHE A 105 -4.64 9.23 10.31
CA PHE A 105 -3.74 8.31 10.98
C PHE A 105 -3.50 8.70 12.45
N TYR A 106 -3.19 9.98 12.69
CA TYR A 106 -3.01 10.48 14.06
C TYR A 106 -4.28 10.35 14.91
N GLN A 107 -5.45 10.65 14.34
CA GLN A 107 -6.73 10.50 15.06
C GLN A 107 -7.02 9.07 15.48
N SER A 108 -6.68 8.09 14.62
CA SER A 108 -6.98 6.68 14.84
C SER A 108 -5.95 5.96 15.70
N PHE A 109 -4.66 6.20 15.46
CA PHE A 109 -3.58 5.39 16.01
C PHE A 109 -2.58 6.19 16.87
N LYS A 110 -2.40 7.46 16.61
CA LYS A 110 -1.41 8.38 17.23
C LYS A 110 0.04 7.97 16.99
N THR A 111 0.39 6.70 17.20
CA THR A 111 1.76 6.18 17.06
C THR A 111 1.81 5.06 16.02
N LEU A 112 3.00 4.83 15.44
CA LEU A 112 3.24 3.73 14.52
C LEU A 112 3.04 2.38 15.19
N ASP A 113 3.50 2.22 16.42
CA ASP A 113 3.39 0.95 17.16
C ASP A 113 1.92 0.53 17.37
N ASN A 114 1.06 1.49 17.71
CA ASN A 114 -0.38 1.22 17.83
C ASN A 114 -1.00 0.80 16.48
N ALA A 115 -0.54 1.41 15.39
CA ALA A 115 -0.99 1.04 14.06
C ALA A 115 -0.51 -0.36 13.68
N TYR A 116 0.76 -0.70 13.96
CA TYR A 116 1.31 -2.03 13.72
C TYR A 116 0.52 -3.11 14.46
N ASN A 117 0.31 -2.93 15.76
CA ASN A 117 -0.44 -3.89 16.57
C ASN A 117 -1.86 -4.08 16.04
N LYS A 118 -2.54 -2.97 15.71
CA LYS A 118 -3.92 -3.04 15.21
C LYS A 118 -4.03 -3.65 13.82
N LEU A 119 -3.08 -3.36 12.93
CA LEU A 119 -3.01 -3.95 11.60
C LEU A 119 -2.70 -5.45 11.68
N SER A 120 -1.76 -5.86 12.54
CA SER A 120 -1.45 -7.26 12.78
C SER A 120 -2.69 -8.03 13.24
N ASP A 121 -3.41 -7.54 14.25
CA ASP A 121 -4.65 -8.15 14.75
C ASP A 121 -5.69 -8.34 13.63
N ILE A 122 -5.87 -7.33 12.78
CA ILE A 122 -6.85 -7.37 11.69
C ILE A 122 -6.42 -8.37 10.61
N ILE A 123 -5.14 -8.36 10.23
CA ILE A 123 -4.60 -9.26 9.21
C ILE A 123 -4.68 -10.70 9.69
N ASP A 124 -4.27 -10.98 10.91
CA ASP A 124 -4.30 -12.32 11.52
C ASP A 124 -5.72 -12.86 11.61
N SER A 125 -6.65 -12.04 12.09
CA SER A 125 -8.06 -12.40 12.16
C SER A 125 -8.67 -12.67 10.79
N SER A 126 -8.37 -11.84 9.81
CA SER A 126 -8.87 -11.98 8.45
C SER A 126 -8.29 -13.22 7.78
N THR A 127 -6.98 -13.44 7.90
CA THR A 127 -6.27 -14.61 7.37
C THR A 127 -6.84 -15.90 7.96
N ARG A 128 -7.01 -15.93 9.30
CA ARG A 128 -7.62 -17.07 9.98
C ARG A 128 -9.04 -17.34 9.47
N THR A 129 -9.85 -16.31 9.31
CA THR A 129 -11.22 -16.43 8.82
C THR A 129 -11.26 -17.01 7.41
N VAL A 130 -10.44 -16.50 6.51
CA VAL A 130 -10.37 -17.01 5.13
C VAL A 130 -9.92 -18.46 5.09
N ILE A 131 -8.88 -18.82 5.85
CA ILE A 131 -8.33 -20.18 5.85
C ILE A 131 -9.32 -21.20 6.41
N THR A 132 -9.99 -20.89 7.51
CA THR A 132 -10.96 -21.79 8.14
C THR A 132 -12.21 -22.04 7.31
N GLN A 133 -12.56 -21.11 6.43
CA GLN A 133 -13.74 -21.23 5.56
C GLN A 133 -13.46 -21.96 4.24
N ASN A 134 -12.19 -22.05 3.82
CA ASN A 134 -11.81 -22.59 2.53
C ASN A 134 -11.10 -23.96 2.65
N ARG A 135 -11.14 -24.75 1.58
CA ARG A 135 -10.41 -26.01 1.47
C ARG A 135 -8.93 -25.75 1.19
N LEU A 136 -8.08 -26.67 1.59
CA LEU A 136 -6.65 -26.59 1.34
C LEU A 136 -6.32 -26.36 -0.14
N SER A 137 -7.01 -27.07 -1.04
CA SER A 137 -6.83 -26.94 -2.49
C SER A 137 -7.15 -25.54 -3.02
N GLU A 138 -8.07 -24.80 -2.40
CA GLU A 138 -8.45 -23.45 -2.77
C GLU A 138 -7.45 -22.43 -2.23
N ILE A 139 -6.94 -22.64 -1.02
CA ILE A 139 -5.96 -21.76 -0.36
C ILE A 139 -4.63 -21.78 -1.11
N VAL A 140 -4.17 -22.94 -1.53
CA VAL A 140 -2.89 -23.13 -2.26
C VAL A 140 -3.00 -22.71 -3.72
N ARG A 141 -4.19 -22.76 -4.29
CA ARG A 141 -4.44 -22.32 -5.68
C ARG A 141 -4.48 -20.79 -5.76
N SER A 142 -3.38 -20.18 -6.19
CA SER A 142 -3.21 -18.72 -6.10
C SER A 142 -4.03 -17.91 -7.09
N SER A 143 -4.61 -18.49 -8.15
CA SER A 143 -5.62 -17.81 -8.99
C SER A 143 -6.27 -18.77 -10.00
N ASN A 144 -7.49 -18.44 -10.44
CA ASN A 144 -8.18 -19.11 -11.54
C ASN A 144 -7.57 -18.82 -12.93
N ILE A 145 -6.63 -17.86 -13.02
CA ILE A 145 -5.98 -17.43 -14.27
C ILE A 145 -5.30 -18.61 -14.99
N ILE A 146 -4.74 -19.58 -14.26
CA ILE A 146 -4.13 -20.77 -14.84
C ILE A 146 -5.19 -21.67 -15.50
N ASN A 147 -6.38 -21.79 -14.89
CA ASN A 147 -7.48 -22.57 -15.47
C ASN A 147 -8.11 -21.85 -16.67
N GLU A 148 -8.19 -20.54 -16.66
CA GLU A 148 -8.68 -19.75 -17.79
C GLU A 148 -7.72 -19.83 -18.97
N ARG A 149 -6.42 -19.79 -18.74
CA ARG A 149 -5.40 -19.93 -19.78
C ARG A 149 -5.42 -21.33 -20.39
N ASN A 150 -5.55 -22.38 -19.58
CA ASN A 150 -5.66 -23.77 -20.09
C ASN A 150 -6.95 -23.98 -20.90
N ASN A 151 -8.07 -23.38 -20.47
CA ASN A 151 -9.32 -23.45 -21.23
C ASN A 151 -9.26 -22.70 -22.57
N THR A 152 -8.49 -21.62 -22.64
CA THR A 152 -8.31 -20.86 -23.88
C THR A 152 -7.38 -21.59 -24.85
N ASP A 153 -6.34 -22.25 -24.34
CA ASP A 153 -5.41 -23.05 -25.14
C ASP A 153 -6.06 -24.34 -25.66
N ASP A 154 -6.97 -24.98 -24.90
CA ASP A 154 -7.74 -26.10 -25.34
C ASP A 154 -8.78 -25.73 -26.41
N GLN A 155 -9.47 -24.59 -26.26
CA GLN A 155 -10.41 -24.12 -27.27
C GLN A 155 -9.72 -23.74 -28.58
N SER A 156 -8.54 -23.13 -28.52
CA SER A 156 -7.78 -22.82 -29.75
C SER A 156 -7.27 -24.07 -30.48
N LYS A 157 -6.89 -25.11 -29.74
CA LYS A 157 -6.51 -26.40 -30.35
C LYS A 157 -7.68 -27.12 -30.99
N ASP A 158 -8.86 -27.05 -30.36
CA ASP A 158 -10.08 -27.67 -30.90
C ASP A 158 -10.56 -26.96 -32.18
N GLU A 159 -10.41 -25.66 -32.28
CA GLU A 159 -10.73 -24.88 -33.48
C GLU A 159 -9.72 -25.17 -34.60
N GLU A 160 -8.43 -25.21 -34.30
CA GLU A 160 -7.39 -25.52 -35.28
C GLU A 160 -7.51 -26.95 -35.80
N THR A 161 -7.86 -27.91 -34.93
CA THR A 161 -8.10 -29.32 -35.33
C THR A 161 -9.33 -29.45 -36.21
N LYS A 162 -10.42 -28.74 -35.93
CA LYS A 162 -11.62 -28.71 -36.77
C LYS A 162 -11.38 -28.09 -38.14
N GLU A 163 -10.56 -27.06 -38.20
CA GLU A 163 -10.20 -26.39 -39.45
C GLU A 163 -9.33 -27.27 -40.32
N ILE A 164 -8.36 -27.98 -39.74
CA ILE A 164 -7.53 -28.98 -40.46
C ILE A 164 -8.38 -30.16 -40.96
N GLU A 165 -9.32 -30.66 -40.14
CA GLU A 165 -10.20 -31.76 -40.53
C GLU A 165 -11.15 -31.36 -41.67
N SER A 166 -11.65 -30.12 -41.67
CA SER A 166 -12.46 -29.57 -42.76
C SER A 166 -11.67 -29.46 -44.08
N LEU A 167 -10.41 -29.01 -44.01
CA LEU A 167 -9.53 -28.93 -45.19
C LEU A 167 -9.13 -30.28 -45.77
N VAL A 168 -8.92 -31.29 -44.91
CA VAL A 168 -8.63 -32.67 -45.34
C VAL A 168 -9.83 -33.30 -46.06
N ASN A 169 -11.05 -33.07 -45.52
CA ASN A 169 -12.28 -33.56 -46.13
C ASN A 169 -12.58 -32.95 -47.50
N VAL A 170 -12.30 -31.67 -47.69
CA VAL A 170 -12.45 -30.96 -49.00
C VAL A 170 -11.47 -31.53 -50.02
N ASN A 171 -10.24 -31.86 -49.62
CA ASN A 171 -9.24 -32.42 -50.53
C ASN A 171 -9.50 -33.87 -50.91
N THR A 172 -10.05 -34.67 -49.99
CA THR A 172 -10.46 -36.06 -50.31
C THR A 172 -11.65 -36.13 -51.25
N THR A 173 -12.63 -35.20 -51.11
CA THR A 173 -13.78 -35.14 -52.04
C THR A 173 -13.38 -34.66 -53.42
N LYS A 174 -12.41 -33.72 -53.55
CA LYS A 174 -11.86 -33.31 -54.87
C LYS A 174 -11.07 -34.40 -55.54
N LYS A 175 -10.35 -35.26 -54.80
CA LYS A 175 -9.56 -36.38 -55.34
C LYS A 175 -10.47 -37.51 -55.85
N LYS A 176 -11.58 -37.82 -55.17
CA LYS A 176 -12.60 -38.79 -55.61
C LYS A 176 -13.32 -38.31 -56.85
N LYS A 177 -13.65 -37.01 -56.96
CA LYS A 177 -14.34 -36.46 -58.15
C LYS A 177 -13.45 -36.43 -59.42
N LYS A 178 -12.12 -36.35 -59.25
CA LYS A 178 -11.16 -36.38 -60.33
C LYS A 178 -10.87 -37.79 -60.82
N LYS A 179 -10.95 -38.82 -59.93
CA LYS A 179 -10.76 -40.26 -60.30
C LYS A 179 -11.99 -40.85 -61.02
N GLY A 180 -13.21 -40.45 -60.65
CA GLY A 180 -14.45 -40.84 -61.31
C GLY A 180 -14.69 -40.24 -62.68
N ARG A 181 -13.91 -39.21 -63.11
CA ARG A 181 -14.02 -38.58 -64.43
C ARG A 181 -13.07 -39.22 -65.45
N ASN A 182 -12.07 -39.96 -65.01
CA ASN A 182 -11.07 -40.61 -65.89
C ASN A 182 -11.43 -42.07 -66.15
N GLU A 183 -12.50 -42.61 -65.57
CA GLU A 183 -12.99 -43.98 -65.83
C GLU A 183 -14.20 -43.99 -66.79
N LEU A 184 -14.57 -42.85 -67.38
CA LEU A 184 -15.70 -42.74 -68.34
C LEU A 184 -15.25 -42.25 -69.76
N CYS A 185 -13.98 -42.51 -70.15
CA CYS A 185 -13.51 -42.34 -71.52
C CYS A 185 -12.87 -43.63 -72.02
#